data_377412b61861964f198964898fe29bc6
#
_entry.id   377412b61861964f198964898fe29bc6
#
_cell.length_a   1.000
_cell.length_b   1.000
_cell.length_c   1.000
_cell.angle_alpha   90.00
_cell.angle_beta   90.00
_cell.angle_gamma   90.00
#
_symmetry.space_group_name_H-M   'P 1'
#
loop_
_entity.id
_entity.type
_entity.pdbx_description
1 polymer ?
#
loop_
_entity_poly.entity_id
_entity_poly.type
_entity_poly.pdbx_seq_one_letter_code
_entity_poly.pdbx_strand_id
1 'polypeptide(L)'
;ATNLVIRHRFGDGPVIALNAHGDVVAPGDGWDHDPYGANIVDGWMYGRGAAVSKSDFATYAYALKALIETGAELNGTVELHLTYDEEAGGAIGPKWLIDEGISKPDYAISAGFSYGVITSHNGCLHLGVEVKGRSAHAAKPGTGHDALEAANGILTAIYSHRSLLTERVSDIDGIGSPQLNVGLIEGGINTNVVPDRVSLRIDRRMIPEEDAGEVEGDLRALINRAAMGLDGISVDITRIMLAEPLKPVGDVDHLAAVVQKHASAVLGEDIPQAGVPLYTDARHYTAYGIPTILFGAGPRTIEDANAHRANERLPVSLLRDAARIIALSVADMLA
;
A
#
# COMPACT_ATOMS: atom_id res chain seq x y z
N ALA A 1 8.95 -13.60 10.66
CA ALA A 1 9.78 -12.68 9.88
C ALA A 1 10.83 -12.05 10.79
N THR A 2 11.96 -11.64 10.23
CA THR A 2 13.05 -10.96 10.97
C THR A 2 13.26 -9.61 10.32
N ASN A 3 12.97 -8.53 11.04
CA ASN A 3 13.33 -7.19 10.58
C ASN A 3 14.80 -6.92 10.88
N LEU A 4 15.44 -6.11 10.04
CA LEU A 4 16.80 -5.64 10.23
C LEU A 4 16.81 -4.12 10.33
N VAL A 5 17.29 -3.59 11.46
CA VAL A 5 17.52 -2.16 11.66
C VAL A 5 19.02 -1.91 11.69
N ILE A 6 19.52 -1.10 10.75
CA ILE A 6 20.92 -0.66 10.70
C ILE A 6 20.92 0.83 11.06
N ARG A 7 21.73 1.21 12.04
CA ARG A 7 21.81 2.59 12.53
C ARG A 7 23.23 3.12 12.41
N HIS A 8 23.36 4.30 11.82
CA HIS A 8 24.63 5.04 11.82
C HIS A 8 24.39 6.47 12.32
N ARG A 9 25.12 6.82 13.38
CA ARG A 9 25.04 8.16 14.00
C ARG A 9 26.21 9.02 13.53
N PHE A 10 25.89 10.12 12.91
CA PHE A 10 26.85 11.18 12.55
C PHE A 10 26.93 12.26 13.62
N GLY A 11 25.83 12.54 14.33
CA GLY A 11 25.72 13.57 15.36
C GLY A 11 24.43 13.47 16.17
N ASP A 12 24.12 14.54 16.93
CA ASP A 12 22.95 14.61 17.84
C ASP A 12 21.68 15.19 17.18
N GLY A 13 21.71 15.48 15.87
CA GLY A 13 20.59 16.02 15.11
C GLY A 13 19.47 15.00 14.83
N PRO A 14 18.62 15.26 13.84
CA PRO A 14 17.43 14.46 13.58
C PRO A 14 17.77 13.02 13.17
N VAL A 15 16.79 12.14 13.38
CA VAL A 15 16.82 10.73 12.95
C VAL A 15 15.99 10.57 11.66
N ILE A 16 16.62 10.09 10.58
CA ILE A 16 15.96 9.81 9.32
C ILE A 16 15.89 8.30 9.10
N ALA A 17 14.68 7.77 9.01
CA ALA A 17 14.44 6.37 8.65
C ALA A 17 14.32 6.20 7.13
N LEU A 18 15.01 5.21 6.58
CA LEU A 18 14.88 4.74 5.20
C LEU A 18 14.27 3.35 5.24
N ASN A 19 13.01 3.21 4.84
CA ASN A 19 12.25 1.97 4.96
C ASN A 19 12.01 1.33 3.59
N ALA A 20 12.29 0.05 3.51
CA ALA A 20 11.91 -0.79 2.38
C ALA A 20 11.53 -2.20 2.86
N HIS A 21 10.80 -2.96 2.05
CA HIS A 21 10.37 -4.31 2.40
C HIS A 21 11.03 -5.38 1.53
N GLY A 22 11.24 -6.55 2.10
CA GLY A 22 11.91 -7.69 1.45
C GLY A 22 10.97 -8.84 1.12
N ASP A 23 9.76 -8.87 1.67
CA ASP A 23 8.71 -9.80 1.27
C ASP A 23 8.15 -9.45 -0.10
N VAL A 24 7.51 -10.41 -0.74
CA VAL A 24 6.99 -10.29 -2.11
C VAL A 24 5.74 -11.14 -2.27
N VAL A 25 4.85 -10.73 -3.16
CA VAL A 25 3.76 -11.59 -3.62
C VAL A 25 4.32 -12.81 -4.40
N ALA A 26 3.55 -13.88 -4.47
CA ALA A 26 3.92 -15.05 -5.27
C ALA A 26 4.21 -14.65 -6.74
N PRO A 27 5.18 -15.28 -7.41
CA PRO A 27 5.58 -14.89 -8.76
C PRO A 27 4.47 -15.10 -9.78
N GLY A 28 3.61 -16.12 -9.60
CA GLY A 28 2.64 -16.54 -10.61
C GLY A 28 3.30 -17.15 -11.83
N ASP A 29 2.52 -17.32 -12.89
CA ASP A 29 2.95 -17.92 -14.15
C ASP A 29 3.26 -16.85 -15.21
N GLY A 30 3.85 -17.27 -16.33
CA GLY A 30 4.06 -16.41 -17.52
C GLY A 30 5.36 -15.62 -17.51
N TRP A 31 6.35 -16.01 -16.73
CA TRP A 31 7.68 -15.42 -16.73
C TRP A 31 8.53 -15.89 -17.91
N ASP A 32 9.23 -14.96 -18.56
CA ASP A 32 10.25 -15.27 -19.59
C ASP A 32 11.62 -15.56 -18.97
N HIS A 33 11.83 -15.13 -17.72
CA HIS A 33 13.06 -15.31 -16.96
C HIS A 33 12.74 -15.95 -15.60
N ASP A 34 13.74 -16.54 -14.95
CA ASP A 34 13.58 -17.00 -13.55
C ASP A 34 13.15 -15.83 -12.66
N PRO A 35 11.95 -15.90 -12.01
CA PRO A 35 11.45 -14.83 -11.17
C PRO A 35 12.35 -14.48 -9.97
N TYR A 36 13.29 -15.36 -9.61
CA TYR A 36 14.26 -15.15 -8.53
C TYR A 36 15.72 -15.06 -9.02
N GLY A 37 15.91 -15.01 -10.35
CA GLY A 37 17.24 -15.02 -10.96
C GLY A 37 17.91 -13.65 -11.07
N ALA A 38 17.16 -12.55 -10.90
CA ALA A 38 17.64 -11.18 -11.11
C ALA A 38 18.38 -10.99 -12.45
N ASN A 39 17.86 -11.57 -13.53
CA ASN A 39 18.44 -11.52 -14.84
C ASN A 39 18.48 -10.09 -15.37
N ILE A 40 19.64 -9.66 -15.87
CA ILE A 40 19.80 -8.34 -16.52
C ILE A 40 19.80 -8.51 -18.03
N VAL A 41 18.82 -7.93 -18.70
CA VAL A 41 18.67 -7.94 -20.16
C VAL A 41 18.42 -6.51 -20.63
N ASP A 42 19.20 -6.04 -21.58
CA ASP A 42 19.08 -4.68 -22.17
C ASP A 42 18.99 -3.55 -21.13
N GLY A 43 19.72 -3.68 -20.03
CA GLY A 43 19.78 -2.69 -18.96
C GLY A 43 18.62 -2.76 -17.95
N TRP A 44 17.72 -3.72 -18.09
CA TRP A 44 16.64 -4.01 -17.15
C TRP A 44 16.94 -5.25 -16.32
N MET A 45 16.77 -5.15 -15.01
CA MET A 45 16.81 -6.30 -14.09
C MET A 45 15.41 -6.88 -13.96
N TYR A 46 15.25 -8.17 -14.26
CA TYR A 46 14.00 -8.91 -14.14
C TYR A 46 14.01 -9.77 -12.88
N GLY A 47 12.95 -9.68 -12.09
CA GLY A 47 12.79 -10.52 -10.90
C GLY A 47 11.62 -10.07 -10.03
N ARG A 48 10.99 -11.01 -9.33
CA ARG A 48 9.95 -10.72 -8.34
C ARG A 48 10.54 -9.94 -7.16
N GLY A 49 9.99 -8.77 -6.87
CA GLY A 49 10.51 -7.84 -5.87
C GLY A 49 11.68 -7.00 -6.39
N ALA A 50 12.02 -7.07 -7.69
CA ALA A 50 13.07 -6.23 -8.26
C ALA A 50 12.68 -4.75 -8.22
N ALA A 51 11.45 -4.42 -8.56
CA ALA A 51 10.93 -3.05 -8.50
C ALA A 51 10.19 -2.75 -7.18
N VAL A 52 9.55 -3.76 -6.57
CA VAL A 52 8.75 -3.61 -5.35
C VAL A 52 9.20 -4.64 -4.30
N SER A 53 10.07 -4.31 -3.33
CA SER A 53 10.89 -3.09 -3.29
C SER A 53 12.33 -3.41 -2.85
N LYS A 54 12.87 -4.62 -3.21
CA LYS A 54 14.26 -5.00 -2.84
C LYS A 54 15.32 -4.10 -3.47
N SER A 55 15.00 -3.43 -4.58
CA SER A 55 15.82 -2.36 -5.15
C SER A 55 16.16 -1.31 -4.10
N ASP A 56 15.19 -0.96 -3.24
CA ASP A 56 15.38 0.08 -2.24
C ASP A 56 16.20 -0.39 -1.03
N PHE A 57 16.30 -1.69 -0.77
CA PHE A 57 17.33 -2.21 0.13
C PHE A 57 18.74 -1.81 -0.35
N ALA A 58 19.00 -2.01 -1.64
CA ALA A 58 20.28 -1.64 -2.23
C ALA A 58 20.45 -0.11 -2.28
N THR A 59 19.43 0.61 -2.77
CA THR A 59 19.42 2.07 -2.88
C THR A 59 19.77 2.73 -1.55
N TYR A 60 19.07 2.37 -0.48
CA TYR A 60 19.25 2.98 0.84
C TYR A 60 20.58 2.55 1.51
N ALA A 61 20.96 1.29 1.36
CA ALA A 61 22.23 0.81 1.89
C ALA A 61 23.44 1.51 1.21
N TYR A 62 23.39 1.67 -0.11
CA TYR A 62 24.47 2.37 -0.84
C TYR A 62 24.44 3.88 -0.64
N ALA A 63 23.27 4.50 -0.42
CA ALA A 63 23.17 5.90 0.00
C ALA A 63 23.85 6.12 1.35
N LEU A 64 23.52 5.31 2.36
CA LEU A 64 24.17 5.38 3.68
C LEU A 64 25.68 5.12 3.56
N LYS A 65 26.10 4.11 2.79
CA LYS A 65 27.52 3.82 2.54
C LYS A 65 28.25 5.02 1.94
N ALA A 66 27.66 5.70 0.95
CA ALA A 66 28.24 6.89 0.34
C ALA A 66 28.41 8.02 1.35
N LEU A 67 27.42 8.29 2.21
CA LEU A 67 27.52 9.29 3.28
C LEU A 67 28.67 9.00 4.24
N ILE A 68 28.87 7.74 4.63
CA ILE A 68 29.95 7.34 5.53
C ILE A 68 31.32 7.49 4.82
N GLU A 69 31.46 7.01 3.58
CA GLU A 69 32.74 6.99 2.85
C GLU A 69 33.20 8.39 2.39
N THR A 70 32.27 9.31 2.14
CA THR A 70 32.63 10.70 1.78
C THR A 70 33.19 11.49 2.96
N GLY A 71 32.97 11.04 4.20
CA GLY A 71 33.39 11.74 5.41
C GLY A 71 32.70 13.10 5.58
N ALA A 72 31.48 13.25 5.04
CA ALA A 72 30.70 14.49 5.18
C ALA A 72 30.46 14.80 6.67
N GLU A 73 30.63 16.06 7.07
CA GLU A 73 30.27 16.54 8.41
C GLU A 73 28.77 16.69 8.49
N LEU A 74 28.10 15.68 9.06
CA LEU A 74 26.67 15.60 9.21
C LEU A 74 26.28 15.56 10.69
N ASN A 75 25.11 16.09 11.01
CA ASN A 75 24.60 16.11 12.37
C ASN A 75 23.23 15.41 12.43
N GLY A 76 23.20 14.14 12.86
CA GLY A 76 21.99 13.32 12.98
C GLY A 76 22.26 11.84 12.89
N THR A 77 21.20 11.09 12.65
CA THR A 77 21.26 9.62 12.56
C THR A 77 20.49 9.15 11.32
N VAL A 78 21.03 8.17 10.62
CA VAL A 78 20.33 7.45 9.57
C VAL A 78 20.03 6.03 10.04
N GLU A 79 18.78 5.61 9.89
CA GLU A 79 18.34 4.25 10.19
C GLU A 79 17.82 3.59 8.91
N LEU A 80 18.30 2.39 8.58
CA LEU A 80 17.71 1.55 7.55
C LEU A 80 16.72 0.61 8.22
N HIS A 81 15.46 0.66 7.85
CA HIS A 81 14.42 -0.25 8.28
C HIS A 81 14.12 -1.23 7.15
N LEU A 82 14.77 -2.39 7.17
CA LEU A 82 14.58 -3.46 6.19
C LEU A 82 13.58 -4.45 6.78
N THR A 83 12.32 -4.34 6.37
CA THR A 83 11.18 -5.00 6.99
C THR A 83 10.60 -6.11 6.11
N TYR A 84 9.75 -6.95 6.69
CA TYR A 84 9.13 -8.07 5.99
C TYR A 84 7.71 -8.23 6.51
N ASP A 85 6.70 -7.93 5.72
CA ASP A 85 5.25 -8.10 5.85
C ASP A 85 4.44 -6.97 5.21
N GLU A 86 5.04 -6.14 4.38
CA GLU A 86 4.35 -5.04 3.69
C GLU A 86 3.16 -5.58 2.88
N GLU A 87 3.38 -6.68 2.16
CA GLU A 87 2.38 -7.36 1.33
C GLU A 87 1.24 -7.99 2.17
N ALA A 88 1.45 -8.13 3.47
CA ALA A 88 0.49 -8.63 4.44
C ALA A 88 -0.06 -7.54 5.38
N GLY A 89 0.32 -6.27 5.17
CA GLY A 89 -0.21 -5.12 5.90
C GLY A 89 0.74 -4.44 6.89
N GLY A 90 2.04 -4.80 6.95
CA GLY A 90 3.09 -4.09 7.66
C GLY A 90 2.99 -4.06 9.20
N ALA A 91 2.18 -4.94 9.80
CA ALA A 91 1.91 -4.89 11.25
C ALA A 91 3.09 -5.33 12.11
N ILE A 92 3.94 -6.22 11.60
CA ILE A 92 5.14 -6.74 12.29
C ILE A 92 6.44 -6.14 11.74
N GLY A 93 6.35 -5.31 10.71
CA GLY A 93 7.43 -4.51 10.14
C GLY A 93 7.55 -3.15 10.80
N PRO A 94 7.36 -2.04 10.07
CA PRO A 94 7.61 -0.70 10.60
C PRO A 94 6.69 -0.32 11.76
N LYS A 95 5.42 -0.76 11.75
CA LYS A 95 4.52 -0.52 12.87
C LYS A 95 5.09 -1.08 14.17
N TRP A 96 5.54 -2.33 14.17
CA TRP A 96 6.12 -2.97 15.34
C TRP A 96 7.41 -2.28 15.81
N LEU A 97 8.27 -1.82 14.88
CA LEU A 97 9.50 -1.10 15.24
C LEU A 97 9.22 0.19 16.03
N ILE A 98 8.13 0.88 15.68
CA ILE A 98 7.73 2.12 16.34
C ILE A 98 7.00 1.82 17.65
N ASP A 99 6.07 0.87 17.67
CA ASP A 99 5.30 0.47 18.86
C ASP A 99 6.21 0.04 20.01
N GLU A 100 7.23 -0.76 19.71
CA GLU A 100 8.21 -1.25 20.69
C GLU A 100 9.30 -0.20 21.03
N GLY A 101 9.25 0.97 20.40
CA GLY A 101 10.22 2.04 20.63
C GLY A 101 11.64 1.70 20.17
N ILE A 102 11.79 0.72 19.27
CA ILE A 102 13.08 0.34 18.66
C ILE A 102 13.61 1.49 17.81
N SER A 103 12.71 2.20 17.13
CA SER A 103 12.99 3.42 16.37
C SER A 103 12.01 4.53 16.72
N LYS A 104 12.50 5.78 16.69
CA LYS A 104 11.72 7.00 16.84
C LYS A 104 12.26 8.06 15.87
N PRO A 105 12.03 7.90 14.57
CA PRO A 105 12.55 8.81 13.58
C PRO A 105 11.80 10.14 13.58
N ASP A 106 12.50 11.21 13.22
CA ASP A 106 11.91 12.54 13.00
C ASP A 106 11.36 12.66 11.58
N TYR A 107 11.92 11.90 10.63
CA TYR A 107 11.50 11.81 9.22
C TYR A 107 11.63 10.39 8.71
N ALA A 108 10.81 10.03 7.72
CA ALA A 108 10.95 8.76 7.03
C ALA A 108 10.87 8.91 5.50
N ILE A 109 11.69 8.13 4.77
CA ILE A 109 11.56 7.91 3.34
C ILE A 109 11.29 6.41 3.16
N SER A 110 10.15 6.09 2.61
CA SER A 110 9.76 4.71 2.33
C SER A 110 9.95 4.37 0.85
N ALA A 111 10.03 3.09 0.55
CA ALA A 111 10.23 2.58 -0.81
C ALA A 111 9.27 3.21 -1.82
N GLY A 112 9.77 3.53 -3.01
CA GLY A 112 9.01 4.17 -4.06
C GLY A 112 9.72 4.15 -5.41
N PHE A 113 9.19 4.91 -6.36
CA PHE A 113 9.80 5.05 -7.68
C PHE A 113 10.53 6.40 -7.83
N SER A 114 11.42 6.49 -8.83
CA SER A 114 12.34 7.62 -8.98
C SER A 114 11.69 8.89 -9.57
N TYR A 115 10.56 8.76 -10.28
CA TYR A 115 9.98 9.84 -11.06
C TYR A 115 8.79 10.54 -10.39
N GLY A 116 8.71 10.45 -9.08
CA GLY A 116 7.73 11.17 -8.28
C GLY A 116 8.11 11.15 -6.81
N VAL A 117 7.97 12.28 -6.13
CA VAL A 117 8.04 12.36 -4.67
C VAL A 117 6.62 12.20 -4.16
N ILE A 118 6.33 11.02 -3.58
CA ILE A 118 4.97 10.68 -3.20
C ILE A 118 4.72 11.07 -1.75
N THR A 119 3.78 11.97 -1.54
CA THR A 119 3.39 12.50 -0.22
C THR A 119 2.08 11.94 0.29
N SER A 120 1.34 11.21 -0.57
CA SER A 120 0.02 10.67 -0.24
C SER A 120 -0.25 9.37 -0.98
N HIS A 121 -1.04 8.48 -0.39
CA HIS A 121 -1.54 7.29 -1.07
C HIS A 121 -2.91 6.86 -0.55
N ASN A 122 -3.61 6.04 -1.33
CA ASN A 122 -4.90 5.51 -0.95
C ASN A 122 -4.82 4.60 0.27
N GLY A 123 -5.93 4.57 1.04
CA GLY A 123 -6.18 3.51 1.99
C GLY A 123 -6.90 2.31 1.35
N CYS A 124 -6.99 1.22 2.09
CA CYS A 124 -7.66 0.00 1.66
C CYS A 124 -8.40 -0.66 2.83
N LEU A 125 -9.66 -0.99 2.61
CA LEU A 125 -10.49 -1.76 3.54
C LEU A 125 -11.00 -3.01 2.85
N HIS A 126 -10.72 -4.19 3.43
CA HIS A 126 -11.31 -5.44 3.00
C HIS A 126 -12.33 -5.93 4.03
N LEU A 127 -13.54 -6.21 3.57
CA LEU A 127 -14.60 -6.82 4.37
C LEU A 127 -14.99 -8.19 3.83
N GLY A 128 -15.23 -9.13 4.75
CA GLY A 128 -15.96 -10.35 4.50
C GLY A 128 -17.40 -10.17 4.95
N VAL A 129 -18.35 -10.54 4.11
CA VAL A 129 -19.79 -10.51 4.43
C VAL A 129 -20.33 -11.91 4.28
N GLU A 130 -20.94 -12.43 5.31
CA GLU A 130 -21.61 -13.72 5.32
C GLU A 130 -23.11 -13.50 5.52
N VAL A 131 -23.90 -13.84 4.50
CA VAL A 131 -25.36 -13.81 4.52
C VAL A 131 -25.86 -15.21 4.83
N LYS A 132 -26.64 -15.36 5.88
CA LYS A 132 -27.19 -16.63 6.34
C LYS A 132 -28.71 -16.63 6.26
N GLY A 133 -29.25 -17.73 5.80
CA GLY A 133 -30.68 -18.00 5.71
C GLY A 133 -31.01 -19.43 6.16
N ARG A 134 -31.95 -20.07 5.49
CA ARG A 134 -32.34 -21.46 5.74
C ARG A 134 -32.67 -22.16 4.44
N SER A 135 -32.03 -23.32 4.21
CA SER A 135 -32.28 -24.14 3.03
C SER A 135 -33.70 -24.72 3.00
N ALA A 136 -34.20 -24.93 1.79
CA ALA A 136 -35.44 -25.62 1.54
C ALA A 136 -35.39 -26.28 0.14
N HIS A 137 -36.29 -27.21 -0.09
CA HIS A 137 -36.45 -27.80 -1.42
C HIS A 137 -37.07 -26.77 -2.37
N ALA A 138 -36.51 -26.63 -3.58
CA ALA A 138 -36.93 -25.62 -4.55
C ALA A 138 -38.41 -25.73 -4.99
N ALA A 139 -39.06 -26.90 -4.81
CA ALA A 139 -40.49 -27.04 -5.02
C ALA A 139 -41.37 -26.35 -3.95
N LYS A 140 -40.80 -25.98 -2.79
CA LYS A 140 -41.46 -25.28 -1.67
C LYS A 140 -40.54 -24.17 -1.11
N PRO A 141 -40.10 -23.21 -1.91
CA PRO A 141 -39.08 -22.22 -1.52
C PRO A 141 -39.50 -21.40 -0.30
N GLY A 142 -40.78 -21.08 -0.14
CA GLY A 142 -41.29 -20.32 1.00
C GLY A 142 -41.17 -21.02 2.38
N THR A 143 -40.66 -22.25 2.44
CA THR A 143 -40.30 -22.90 3.71
C THR A 143 -38.85 -22.65 4.12
N GLY A 144 -38.06 -22.00 3.27
CA GLY A 144 -36.69 -21.56 3.51
C GLY A 144 -36.58 -20.05 3.69
N HIS A 145 -35.35 -19.57 3.82
CA HIS A 145 -34.98 -18.14 3.77
C HIS A 145 -33.81 -18.02 2.83
N ASP A 146 -34.01 -17.38 1.68
CA ASP A 146 -33.06 -17.36 0.56
C ASP A 146 -31.91 -16.35 0.81
N ALA A 147 -30.75 -16.88 1.18
CA ALA A 147 -29.56 -16.08 1.38
C ALA A 147 -29.02 -15.44 0.08
N LEU A 148 -29.30 -16.04 -1.10
CA LEU A 148 -28.84 -15.49 -2.36
C LEU A 148 -29.72 -14.30 -2.79
N GLU A 149 -31.04 -14.36 -2.57
CA GLU A 149 -31.92 -13.22 -2.79
C GLU A 149 -31.53 -12.03 -1.91
N ALA A 150 -31.25 -12.30 -0.61
CA ALA A 150 -30.75 -11.28 0.32
C ALA A 150 -29.39 -10.71 -0.13
N ALA A 151 -28.45 -11.55 -0.54
CA ALA A 151 -27.15 -11.13 -1.05
C ALA A 151 -27.29 -10.29 -2.32
N ASN A 152 -28.22 -10.60 -3.22
CA ASN A 152 -28.52 -9.78 -4.40
C ASN A 152 -28.99 -8.37 -4.02
N GLY A 153 -29.82 -8.24 -2.99
CA GLY A 153 -30.23 -6.93 -2.44
C GLY A 153 -29.03 -6.13 -1.92
N ILE A 154 -28.15 -6.79 -1.18
CA ILE A 154 -26.89 -6.19 -0.67
C ILE A 154 -25.99 -5.75 -1.84
N LEU A 155 -25.79 -6.61 -2.85
CA LEU A 155 -24.98 -6.29 -4.04
C LEU A 155 -25.56 -5.09 -4.80
N THR A 156 -26.87 -5.03 -4.94
CA THR A 156 -27.56 -3.89 -5.58
C THR A 156 -27.26 -2.58 -4.83
N ALA A 157 -27.33 -2.59 -3.50
CA ALA A 157 -27.03 -1.42 -2.67
C ALA A 157 -25.54 -1.03 -2.81
N ILE A 158 -24.61 -1.99 -2.78
CA ILE A 158 -23.17 -1.77 -2.94
C ILE A 158 -22.87 -1.13 -4.30
N TYR A 159 -23.42 -1.65 -5.40
CA TYR A 159 -23.15 -1.12 -6.74
C TYR A 159 -23.81 0.25 -6.96
N SER A 160 -24.97 0.50 -6.36
CA SER A 160 -25.58 1.84 -6.35
C SER A 160 -24.69 2.84 -5.59
N HIS A 161 -24.18 2.45 -4.41
CA HIS A 161 -23.25 3.29 -3.65
C HIS A 161 -21.94 3.54 -4.42
N ARG A 162 -21.38 2.52 -5.08
CA ARG A 162 -20.18 2.65 -5.92
C ARG A 162 -20.32 3.75 -6.97
N SER A 163 -21.50 3.88 -7.59
CA SER A 163 -21.73 4.91 -8.60
C SER A 163 -21.62 6.33 -8.04
N LEU A 164 -21.96 6.53 -6.76
CA LEU A 164 -21.85 7.83 -6.09
C LEU A 164 -20.39 8.18 -5.73
N LEU A 165 -19.54 7.18 -5.53
CA LEU A 165 -18.14 7.41 -5.19
C LEU A 165 -17.36 8.09 -6.33
N THR A 166 -17.78 7.92 -7.59
CA THR A 166 -17.13 8.55 -8.75
C THR A 166 -17.27 10.07 -8.78
N GLU A 167 -18.22 10.61 -8.02
CA GLU A 167 -18.45 12.07 -7.90
C GLU A 167 -17.45 12.73 -6.94
N ARG A 168 -16.78 11.94 -6.09
CA ARG A 168 -15.74 12.41 -5.19
C ARG A 168 -14.39 12.18 -5.85
N VAL A 169 -13.64 13.24 -6.06
CA VAL A 169 -12.29 13.19 -6.61
C VAL A 169 -11.35 13.78 -5.57
N SER A 170 -10.20 13.15 -5.37
CA SER A 170 -9.15 13.69 -4.50
C SER A 170 -8.58 14.99 -5.10
N ASP A 171 -8.24 15.93 -4.24
CA ASP A 171 -7.52 17.15 -4.62
C ASP A 171 -6.02 16.89 -4.87
N ILE A 172 -5.55 15.66 -4.64
CA ILE A 172 -4.14 15.26 -4.77
C ILE A 172 -3.89 14.70 -6.17
N ASP A 173 -2.96 15.30 -6.90
CA ASP A 173 -2.52 14.82 -8.21
C ASP A 173 -2.05 13.35 -8.12
N GLY A 174 -2.49 12.51 -9.06
CA GLY A 174 -2.18 11.07 -9.08
C GLY A 174 -3.16 10.19 -8.31
N ILE A 175 -4.07 10.77 -7.52
CA ILE A 175 -5.16 10.06 -6.85
C ILE A 175 -6.49 10.44 -7.49
N GLY A 176 -7.26 9.45 -7.90
CA GLY A 176 -8.58 9.67 -8.50
C GLY A 176 -9.69 9.60 -7.46
N SER A 177 -10.79 8.96 -7.83
CA SER A 177 -11.94 8.73 -6.96
C SER A 177 -11.77 7.48 -6.09
N PRO A 178 -12.48 7.41 -4.94
CA PRO A 178 -12.58 6.19 -4.16
C PRO A 178 -13.13 5.03 -5.00
N GLN A 179 -12.69 3.82 -4.71
CA GLN A 179 -13.13 2.62 -5.45
C GLN A 179 -13.81 1.63 -4.52
N LEU A 180 -14.80 0.91 -5.04
CA LEU A 180 -15.52 -0.15 -4.33
C LEU A 180 -15.74 -1.34 -5.27
N ASN A 181 -15.24 -2.50 -4.89
CA ASN A 181 -15.35 -3.71 -5.69
C ASN A 181 -15.80 -4.90 -4.83
N VAL A 182 -16.62 -5.77 -5.40
CA VAL A 182 -16.90 -7.09 -4.83
C VAL A 182 -16.10 -8.09 -5.65
N GLY A 183 -14.99 -8.54 -5.07
CA GLY A 183 -14.01 -9.40 -5.76
C GLY A 183 -14.36 -10.88 -5.75
N LEU A 184 -15.10 -11.34 -4.73
CA LEU A 184 -15.49 -12.75 -4.60
C LEU A 184 -16.95 -12.85 -4.16
N ILE A 185 -17.63 -13.86 -4.70
CA ILE A 185 -18.96 -14.32 -4.29
C ILE A 185 -18.99 -15.84 -4.33
N GLU A 186 -19.48 -16.46 -3.28
CA GLU A 186 -19.65 -17.92 -3.18
C GLU A 186 -20.93 -18.25 -2.41
N GLY A 187 -21.70 -19.25 -2.86
CA GLY A 187 -22.90 -19.67 -2.15
C GLY A 187 -23.74 -20.70 -2.89
N GLY A 188 -24.70 -21.28 -2.16
CA GLY A 188 -25.53 -22.37 -2.64
C GLY A 188 -24.81 -23.73 -2.68
N ILE A 189 -25.59 -24.81 -2.78
CA ILE A 189 -25.06 -26.19 -2.81
C ILE A 189 -25.56 -26.99 -4.00
N ASN A 190 -26.76 -26.72 -4.50
CA ASN A 190 -27.35 -27.40 -5.65
C ASN A 190 -28.50 -26.58 -6.25
N THR A 191 -28.76 -26.73 -7.53
CA THR A 191 -29.80 -26.03 -8.29
C THR A 191 -31.21 -26.18 -7.70
N ASN A 192 -31.53 -27.31 -7.07
CA ASN A 192 -32.86 -27.59 -6.51
C ASN A 192 -32.96 -27.34 -4.99
N VAL A 193 -32.07 -26.53 -4.42
CA VAL A 193 -32.05 -26.16 -3.00
C VAL A 193 -32.02 -24.62 -2.88
N VAL A 194 -32.90 -24.07 -2.04
CA VAL A 194 -32.84 -22.64 -1.65
C VAL A 194 -31.54 -22.40 -0.90
N PRO A 195 -30.68 -21.46 -1.34
CA PRO A 195 -29.41 -21.20 -0.70
C PRO A 195 -29.56 -20.69 0.73
N ASP A 196 -28.89 -21.33 1.67
CA ASP A 196 -28.88 -20.92 3.10
C ASP A 196 -27.65 -20.11 3.49
N ARG A 197 -26.70 -19.94 2.57
CA ARG A 197 -25.46 -19.18 2.80
C ARG A 197 -24.91 -18.58 1.52
N VAL A 198 -24.50 -17.32 1.61
CA VAL A 198 -23.69 -16.63 0.59
C VAL A 198 -22.59 -15.83 1.27
N SER A 199 -21.38 -15.93 0.79
CA SER A 199 -20.24 -15.11 1.23
C SER A 199 -19.79 -14.17 0.14
N LEU A 200 -19.44 -12.93 0.54
CA LEU A 200 -18.90 -11.89 -0.35
C LEU A 200 -17.56 -11.40 0.21
N ARG A 201 -16.67 -10.97 -0.68
CA ARG A 201 -15.43 -10.25 -0.35
C ARG A 201 -15.44 -8.90 -1.02
N ILE A 202 -15.28 -7.85 -0.22
CA ILE A 202 -15.37 -6.46 -0.65
C ILE A 202 -14.02 -5.80 -0.47
N ASP A 203 -13.55 -5.07 -1.50
CA ASP A 203 -12.39 -4.18 -1.50
C ASP A 203 -12.90 -2.74 -1.65
N ARG A 204 -12.56 -1.87 -0.70
CA ARG A 204 -12.87 -0.45 -0.68
C ARG A 204 -11.57 0.36 -0.64
N ARG A 205 -11.22 1.02 -1.74
CA ARG A 205 -10.08 1.95 -1.80
C ARG A 205 -10.53 3.33 -1.35
N MET A 206 -9.83 3.88 -0.36
CA MET A 206 -10.12 5.19 0.24
C MET A 206 -9.15 6.23 -0.30
N ILE A 207 -9.64 7.44 -0.56
CA ILE A 207 -8.77 8.59 -0.83
C ILE A 207 -8.25 9.20 0.48
N PRO A 208 -7.15 9.97 0.46
CA PRO A 208 -6.57 10.55 1.68
C PRO A 208 -7.52 11.45 2.47
N GLU A 209 -8.50 12.07 1.84
CA GLU A 209 -9.49 12.94 2.47
C GLU A 209 -10.55 12.18 3.28
N GLU A 210 -10.63 10.86 3.14
CA GLU A 210 -11.59 10.02 3.86
C GLU A 210 -11.06 9.57 5.23
N ASP A 211 -11.96 9.41 6.20
CA ASP A 211 -11.70 8.74 7.47
C ASP A 211 -12.04 7.25 7.35
N ALA A 212 -11.10 6.38 7.67
CA ALA A 212 -11.26 4.95 7.50
C ALA A 212 -12.33 4.34 8.42
N GLY A 213 -12.50 4.89 9.63
CA GLY A 213 -13.53 4.46 10.57
C GLY A 213 -14.93 4.82 10.08
N GLU A 214 -15.10 6.04 9.54
CA GLU A 214 -16.36 6.49 8.95
C GLU A 214 -16.69 5.64 7.70
N VAL A 215 -15.74 5.43 6.81
CA VAL A 215 -15.92 4.60 5.60
C VAL A 215 -16.36 3.18 5.95
N GLU A 216 -15.73 2.55 6.93
CA GLU A 216 -16.13 1.22 7.38
C GLU A 216 -17.53 1.25 8.02
N GLY A 217 -17.79 2.22 8.88
CA GLY A 217 -19.10 2.40 9.53
C GLY A 217 -20.24 2.55 8.51
N ASP A 218 -20.03 3.39 7.50
CA ASP A 218 -21.00 3.63 6.43
C ASP A 218 -21.25 2.39 5.57
N LEU A 219 -20.19 1.66 5.22
CA LEU A 219 -20.31 0.44 4.42
C LEU A 219 -21.03 -0.68 5.20
N ARG A 220 -20.72 -0.84 6.50
CA ARG A 220 -21.44 -1.76 7.38
C ARG A 220 -22.92 -1.38 7.52
N ALA A 221 -23.20 -0.11 7.71
CA ALA A 221 -24.58 0.40 7.79
C ALA A 221 -25.34 0.20 6.48
N LEU A 222 -24.70 0.41 5.32
CA LEU A 222 -25.29 0.16 4.00
C LEU A 222 -25.71 -1.31 3.86
N ILE A 223 -24.81 -2.23 4.17
CA ILE A 223 -25.04 -3.68 4.07
C ILE A 223 -26.17 -4.10 5.01
N ASN A 224 -26.12 -3.68 6.27
CA ASN A 224 -27.15 -4.01 7.25
C ASN A 224 -28.52 -3.45 6.87
N ARG A 225 -28.59 -2.22 6.34
CA ARG A 225 -29.87 -1.65 5.84
C ARG A 225 -30.43 -2.43 4.66
N ALA A 226 -29.59 -2.92 3.75
CA ALA A 226 -30.04 -3.69 2.60
C ALA A 226 -30.63 -5.07 3.00
N ALA A 227 -30.23 -5.63 4.14
CA ALA A 227 -30.75 -6.87 4.68
C ALA A 227 -31.87 -6.68 5.72
N MET A 228 -32.16 -5.43 6.11
CA MET A 228 -33.12 -5.12 7.19
C MET A 228 -34.54 -5.52 6.83
N GLY A 229 -35.22 -6.22 7.74
CA GLY A 229 -36.61 -6.66 7.57
C GLY A 229 -36.78 -7.94 6.74
N LEU A 230 -35.72 -8.58 6.29
CA LEU A 230 -35.76 -9.88 5.64
C LEU A 230 -35.91 -10.97 6.69
N ASP A 231 -37.06 -11.66 6.69
CA ASP A 231 -37.36 -12.70 7.67
C ASP A 231 -36.35 -13.87 7.58
N GLY A 232 -35.83 -14.30 8.74
CA GLY A 232 -34.90 -15.42 8.87
C GLY A 232 -33.53 -15.22 8.21
N ILE A 233 -33.20 -14.00 7.79
CA ILE A 233 -31.88 -13.63 7.26
C ILE A 233 -31.04 -12.98 8.36
N SER A 234 -29.77 -13.38 8.45
CA SER A 234 -28.75 -12.69 9.26
C SER A 234 -27.51 -12.39 8.44
N VAL A 235 -26.80 -11.31 8.80
CA VAL A 235 -25.59 -10.86 8.11
C VAL A 235 -24.47 -10.65 9.12
N ASP A 236 -23.35 -11.36 8.91
CA ASP A 236 -22.12 -11.18 9.68
C ASP A 236 -21.10 -10.43 8.80
N ILE A 237 -20.54 -9.35 9.34
CA ILE A 237 -19.53 -8.54 8.64
C ILE A 237 -18.22 -8.56 9.42
N THR A 238 -17.16 -9.07 8.80
CA THR A 238 -15.83 -9.19 9.40
C THR A 238 -14.86 -8.28 8.65
N ARG A 239 -14.08 -7.46 9.40
CA ARG A 239 -12.92 -6.76 8.83
C ARG A 239 -11.81 -7.76 8.58
N ILE A 240 -11.33 -7.85 7.34
CA ILE A 240 -10.21 -8.69 6.94
C ILE A 240 -8.92 -7.89 7.02
N MET A 241 -8.94 -6.66 6.51
CA MET A 241 -7.81 -5.75 6.49
C MET A 241 -8.28 -4.30 6.54
N LEU A 242 -7.49 -3.46 7.21
CA LEU A 242 -7.58 -2.01 7.13
C LEU A 242 -6.18 -1.45 6.97
N ALA A 243 -5.94 -0.75 5.87
CA ALA A 243 -4.76 0.08 5.64
C ALA A 243 -5.22 1.54 5.55
N GLU A 244 -4.79 2.35 6.52
CA GLU A 244 -5.07 3.79 6.52
C GLU A 244 -4.44 4.45 5.29
N PRO A 245 -5.04 5.54 4.75
CA PRO A 245 -4.38 6.36 3.74
C PRO A 245 -3.10 7.00 4.27
N LEU A 246 -2.09 7.18 3.41
CA LEU A 246 -0.98 8.09 3.71
C LEU A 246 -1.47 9.52 3.54
N LYS A 247 -1.32 10.32 4.60
CA LYS A 247 -1.67 11.75 4.61
C LYS A 247 -0.42 12.57 4.94
N PRO A 248 -0.25 13.75 4.33
CA PRO A 248 0.81 14.68 4.74
C PRO A 248 0.68 15.01 6.23
N VAL A 249 1.75 14.87 6.99
CA VAL A 249 1.81 15.22 8.42
C VAL A 249 3.11 15.97 8.72
N GLY A 250 3.08 16.81 9.77
CA GLY A 250 4.26 17.56 10.22
C GLY A 250 4.91 18.37 9.11
N ASP A 251 6.24 18.37 9.06
CA ASP A 251 7.03 19.13 8.08
C ASP A 251 7.36 18.30 6.82
N VAL A 252 6.37 17.57 6.30
CA VAL A 252 6.54 16.73 5.10
C VAL A 252 6.88 17.56 3.85
N ASP A 253 6.41 18.79 3.75
CA ASP A 253 6.68 19.68 2.63
C ASP A 253 8.17 20.01 2.52
N HIS A 254 8.86 20.20 3.64
CA HIS A 254 10.30 20.39 3.67
C HIS A 254 11.04 19.14 3.15
N LEU A 255 10.72 17.96 3.70
CA LEU A 255 11.31 16.70 3.25
C LEU A 255 11.07 16.46 1.75
N ALA A 256 9.83 16.66 1.29
CA ALA A 256 9.47 16.50 -0.10
C ALA A 256 10.21 17.46 -1.02
N ALA A 257 10.33 18.73 -0.64
CA ALA A 257 11.06 19.75 -1.42
C ALA A 257 12.55 19.42 -1.53
N VAL A 258 13.18 18.94 -0.45
CA VAL A 258 14.60 18.53 -0.46
C VAL A 258 14.81 17.37 -1.44
N VAL A 259 13.98 16.32 -1.35
CA VAL A 259 14.10 15.15 -2.26
C VAL A 259 13.78 15.54 -3.70
N GLN A 260 12.76 16.35 -3.95
CA GLN A 260 12.39 16.86 -5.27
C GLN A 260 13.55 17.64 -5.93
N LYS A 261 14.19 18.54 -5.20
CA LYS A 261 15.35 19.31 -5.64
C LYS A 261 16.47 18.40 -6.17
N HIS A 262 16.84 17.39 -5.38
CA HIS A 262 17.93 16.48 -5.75
C HIS A 262 17.50 15.49 -6.85
N ALA A 263 16.26 15.01 -6.82
CA ALA A 263 15.72 14.16 -7.88
C ALA A 263 15.73 14.86 -9.22
N SER A 264 15.20 16.09 -9.29
CA SER A 264 15.17 16.88 -10.51
C SER A 264 16.58 17.18 -11.04
N ALA A 265 17.52 17.49 -10.14
CA ALA A 265 18.92 17.78 -10.54
C ALA A 265 19.65 16.53 -11.08
N VAL A 266 19.42 15.36 -10.50
CA VAL A 266 20.10 14.10 -10.90
C VAL A 266 19.47 13.50 -12.14
N LEU A 267 18.14 13.52 -12.25
CA LEU A 267 17.41 12.93 -13.39
C LEU A 267 17.32 13.89 -14.59
N GLY A 268 17.62 15.18 -14.40
CA GLY A 268 17.66 16.19 -15.47
C GLY A 268 16.29 16.65 -15.97
N GLU A 269 15.24 16.47 -15.16
CA GLU A 269 13.88 16.90 -15.46
C GLU A 269 13.14 17.28 -14.17
N ASP A 270 12.05 18.02 -14.28
CA ASP A 270 11.23 18.39 -13.13
C ASP A 270 10.49 17.16 -12.62
N ILE A 271 10.77 16.78 -11.38
CA ILE A 271 10.11 15.65 -10.70
C ILE A 271 8.93 16.19 -9.86
N PRO A 272 7.69 15.73 -10.10
CA PRO A 272 6.53 16.23 -9.39
C PRO A 272 6.45 15.66 -7.96
N GLN A 273 5.77 16.40 -7.08
CA GLN A 273 5.16 15.85 -5.88
C GLN A 273 3.75 15.36 -6.25
N ALA A 274 3.38 14.16 -5.80
CA ALA A 274 2.12 13.54 -6.18
C ALA A 274 1.62 12.53 -5.13
N GLY A 275 0.44 11.99 -5.37
CA GLY A 275 -0.08 10.80 -4.71
C GLY A 275 -0.08 9.57 -5.62
N VAL A 276 -0.32 8.40 -5.04
CA VAL A 276 -0.47 7.13 -5.79
C VAL A 276 -1.70 6.33 -5.31
N PRO A 277 -2.40 5.61 -6.22
CA PRO A 277 -3.65 4.93 -5.88
C PRO A 277 -3.43 3.52 -5.29
N LEU A 278 -2.37 3.34 -4.51
CA LEU A 278 -2.03 2.09 -3.82
C LEU A 278 -1.80 2.36 -2.33
N TYR A 279 -1.51 1.36 -1.51
CA TYR A 279 -1.11 1.58 -0.12
C TYR A 279 0.29 1.00 0.13
N THR A 280 1.00 1.53 1.14
CA THR A 280 2.34 1.11 1.52
C THR A 280 2.54 1.16 3.04
N ASP A 281 3.71 0.71 3.49
CA ASP A 281 4.16 0.81 4.88
C ASP A 281 4.35 2.25 5.39
N ALA A 282 4.48 3.23 4.49
CA ALA A 282 4.65 4.65 4.86
C ALA A 282 3.55 5.17 5.81
N ARG A 283 2.33 4.65 5.67
CA ARG A 283 1.20 5.00 6.55
C ARG A 283 1.46 4.72 8.03
N HIS A 284 2.32 3.75 8.34
CA HIS A 284 2.64 3.42 9.73
C HIS A 284 3.46 4.51 10.40
N TYR A 285 4.35 5.19 9.68
CA TYR A 285 5.10 6.33 10.19
C TYR A 285 4.19 7.55 10.41
N THR A 286 3.34 7.88 9.42
CA THR A 286 2.43 9.03 9.54
C THR A 286 1.36 8.84 10.61
N ALA A 287 0.97 7.60 10.94
CA ALA A 287 0.09 7.31 12.06
C ALA A 287 0.68 7.74 13.43
N TYR A 288 2.00 7.88 13.53
CA TYR A 288 2.72 8.42 14.70
C TYR A 288 3.15 9.89 14.52
N GLY A 289 2.64 10.57 13.49
CA GLY A 289 2.95 11.98 13.21
C GLY A 289 4.33 12.20 12.58
N ILE A 290 4.99 11.16 12.07
CA ILE A 290 6.31 11.25 11.44
C ILE A 290 6.14 11.66 9.98
N PRO A 291 6.69 12.82 9.53
CA PRO A 291 6.69 13.24 8.13
C PRO A 291 7.32 12.19 7.25
N THR A 292 6.56 11.70 6.24
CA THR A 292 6.96 10.55 5.44
C THR A 292 6.61 10.75 3.97
N ILE A 293 7.54 10.39 3.11
CA ILE A 293 7.36 10.33 1.65
C ILE A 293 7.74 8.95 1.12
N LEU A 294 7.32 8.66 -0.12
CA LEU A 294 7.85 7.52 -0.89
C LEU A 294 8.81 8.05 -1.95
N PHE A 295 9.99 7.48 -2.01
CA PHE A 295 10.97 7.73 -3.07
C PHE A 295 12.04 6.64 -3.08
N GLY A 296 12.36 6.10 -4.25
CA GLY A 296 13.38 5.05 -4.39
C GLY A 296 13.70 4.74 -5.84
N ALA A 297 14.15 3.52 -6.12
CA ALA A 297 14.54 3.07 -7.44
C ALA A 297 13.37 2.42 -8.17
N GLY A 298 12.89 3.02 -9.24
CA GLY A 298 11.84 2.44 -10.07
C GLY A 298 11.59 3.23 -11.34
N PRO A 299 10.95 2.61 -12.32
CA PRO A 299 10.60 3.29 -13.58
C PRO A 299 9.52 4.35 -13.37
N ARG A 300 9.00 4.92 -14.45
CA ARG A 300 8.01 6.00 -14.38
C ARG A 300 6.66 5.56 -13.84
N THR A 301 6.25 4.35 -14.18
CA THR A 301 4.92 3.84 -13.84
C THR A 301 4.99 2.41 -13.28
N ILE A 302 3.93 2.02 -12.58
CA ILE A 302 3.73 0.64 -12.10
C ILE A 302 3.64 -0.34 -13.28
N GLU A 303 3.08 0.11 -14.39
CA GLU A 303 2.95 -0.66 -15.63
C GLU A 303 4.33 -0.92 -16.27
N ASP A 304 5.22 0.09 -16.32
CA ASP A 304 6.59 -0.09 -16.82
C ASP A 304 7.38 -1.09 -15.98
N ALA A 305 7.14 -1.10 -14.67
CA ALA A 305 7.73 -2.05 -13.73
C ALA A 305 7.16 -3.46 -13.87
N ASN A 306 6.00 -3.66 -14.49
CA ASN A 306 5.19 -4.87 -14.34
C ASN A 306 5.00 -5.28 -12.87
N ALA A 307 4.81 -4.32 -11.98
CA ALA A 307 4.67 -4.59 -10.55
C ALA A 307 3.54 -5.59 -10.29
N HIS A 308 3.81 -6.63 -9.47
CA HIS A 308 2.93 -7.77 -9.16
C HIS A 308 2.53 -8.64 -10.37
N ARG A 309 3.12 -8.44 -11.55
CA ARG A 309 2.92 -9.26 -12.75
C ARG A 309 4.16 -10.10 -13.06
N ALA A 310 4.03 -11.04 -13.99
CA ALA A 310 5.20 -11.70 -14.56
C ALA A 310 6.12 -10.68 -15.24
N ASN A 311 7.41 -10.97 -15.26
CA ASN A 311 8.44 -10.08 -15.82
C ASN A 311 8.52 -8.71 -15.10
N GLU A 312 8.27 -8.69 -13.79
CA GLU A 312 8.58 -7.52 -12.96
C GLU A 312 10.02 -7.11 -13.16
N ARG A 313 10.26 -5.80 -13.32
CA ARG A 313 11.58 -5.29 -13.73
C ARG A 313 11.81 -3.83 -13.32
N LEU A 314 13.10 -3.45 -13.27
CA LEU A 314 13.51 -2.05 -13.14
C LEU A 314 14.76 -1.76 -13.98
N PRO A 315 14.95 -0.51 -14.45
CA PRO A 315 16.20 -0.10 -15.09
C PRO A 315 17.34 -0.07 -14.08
N VAL A 316 18.43 -0.80 -14.36
CA VAL A 316 19.58 -0.90 -13.43
C VAL A 316 20.24 0.47 -13.18
N SER A 317 20.20 1.38 -14.14
CA SER A 317 20.74 2.75 -13.99
C SER A 317 20.07 3.51 -12.84
N LEU A 318 18.77 3.28 -12.62
CA LEU A 318 18.01 3.98 -11.58
C LEU A 318 18.42 3.58 -10.16
N LEU A 319 18.99 2.40 -9.94
CA LEU A 319 19.56 2.04 -8.63
C LEU A 319 20.63 3.03 -8.19
N ARG A 320 21.55 3.38 -9.10
CA ARG A 320 22.63 4.35 -8.83
C ARG A 320 22.08 5.76 -8.67
N ASP A 321 21.19 6.16 -9.56
CA ASP A 321 20.67 7.52 -9.55
C ASP A 321 19.79 7.76 -8.31
N ALA A 322 18.94 6.79 -7.92
CA ALA A 322 18.16 6.84 -6.69
C ALA A 322 19.06 6.84 -5.43
N ALA A 323 20.10 5.99 -5.38
CA ALA A 323 21.04 6.01 -4.26
C ALA A 323 21.74 7.37 -4.11
N ARG A 324 22.11 8.00 -5.24
CA ARG A 324 22.70 9.36 -5.25
C ARG A 324 21.69 10.40 -4.76
N ILE A 325 20.45 10.35 -5.22
CA ILE A 325 19.38 11.28 -4.80
C ILE A 325 19.14 11.17 -3.30
N ILE A 326 18.98 9.95 -2.78
CA ILE A 326 18.76 9.71 -1.35
C ILE A 326 19.97 10.20 -0.53
N ALA A 327 21.20 9.90 -0.95
CA ALA A 327 22.39 10.37 -0.23
C ALA A 327 22.45 11.90 -0.18
N LEU A 328 22.22 12.61 -1.30
CA LEU A 328 22.21 14.07 -1.34
C LEU A 328 21.07 14.66 -0.48
N SER A 329 19.89 14.04 -0.51
CA SER A 329 18.73 14.49 0.27
C SER A 329 18.99 14.33 1.77
N VAL A 330 19.50 13.18 2.19
CA VAL A 330 19.85 12.93 3.60
C VAL A 330 20.99 13.86 4.05
N ALA A 331 21.99 14.11 3.18
CA ALA A 331 23.05 15.07 3.52
C ALA A 331 22.49 16.49 3.72
N ASP A 332 21.57 16.94 2.86
CA ASP A 332 20.92 18.27 2.98
C ASP A 332 20.08 18.37 4.26
N MET A 333 19.42 17.29 4.68
CA MET A 333 18.59 17.22 5.88
C MET A 333 19.43 17.15 7.19
N LEU A 334 20.67 16.68 7.09
CA LEU A 334 21.57 16.50 8.24
C LEU A 334 22.75 17.50 8.28
N ALA A 335 22.77 18.49 7.38
CA ALA A 335 23.82 19.50 7.29
C ALA A 335 23.81 20.52 8.45
#